data_6d23c8ba399454468b8d899183380477
#
_entry.id   6d23c8ba399454468b8d899183380477
#
_cell.length_a   1.000
_cell.length_b   1.000
_cell.length_c   1.000
_cell.angle_alpha   90.00
_cell.angle_beta   90.00
_cell.angle_gamma   90.00
#
_symmetry.space_group_name_H-M   'P 1'
#
loop_
_entity.id
_entity.type
_entity.pdbx_description
1 polymer ?
#
loop_
_entity_poly.entity_id
_entity_poly.type
_entity_poly.pdbx_seq_one_letter_code
_entity_poly.pdbx_strand_id
1 'polypeptide(L)'
;MGGFTVDPGEVAGFAERILTASQEFGESILLAQEQFPAPLAAFGDTPTATLAYGACQSATEAVMTAAGALHAVLEGDADRLYLVAFSSQQTDDDAGGLMGGLLGGLT
;
A
#
# COMPACT_ATOMS: atom_id res chain seq x y z
N MET A 1 -15.99 19.04 -24.29
CA MET A 1 -16.03 18.18 -23.13
C MET A 1 -14.93 18.56 -22.15
N GLY A 2 -15.34 18.80 -20.96
CA GLY A 2 -14.37 19.04 -19.92
C GLY A 2 -13.40 17.88 -19.79
N GLY A 3 -12.14 18.14 -19.81
CA GLY A 3 -11.15 17.14 -19.61
C GLY A 3 -11.21 16.57 -18.22
N PHE A 4 -10.44 15.57 -18.01
CA PHE A 4 -10.15 15.04 -16.70
C PHE A 4 -9.53 16.14 -15.85
N THR A 5 -10.20 16.48 -14.77
CA THR A 5 -9.63 17.39 -13.80
C THR A 5 -9.12 16.57 -12.63
N VAL A 6 -7.82 16.56 -12.43
CA VAL A 6 -7.21 15.90 -11.29
C VAL A 6 -7.05 16.94 -10.20
N ASP A 7 -7.66 16.70 -9.04
CA ASP A 7 -7.40 17.50 -7.85
C ASP A 7 -6.22 16.89 -7.10
N PRO A 8 -5.05 17.55 -7.10
CA PRO A 8 -3.88 16.99 -6.42
C PRO A 8 -4.10 16.71 -4.94
N GLY A 9 -4.89 17.55 -4.27
CA GLY A 9 -5.19 17.36 -2.86
C GLY A 9 -6.02 16.11 -2.59
N GLU A 10 -7.00 15.84 -3.44
CA GLU A 10 -7.83 14.62 -3.33
C GLU A 10 -7.01 13.37 -3.63
N VAL A 11 -6.15 13.41 -4.64
CA VAL A 11 -5.27 12.29 -5.00
C VAL A 11 -4.29 12.02 -3.87
N ALA A 12 -3.66 13.05 -3.32
CA ALA A 12 -2.74 12.92 -2.19
C ALA A 12 -3.44 12.37 -0.95
N GLY A 13 -4.67 12.82 -0.67
CA GLY A 13 -5.47 12.31 0.44
C GLY A 13 -5.83 10.84 0.26
N PHE A 14 -6.14 10.43 -0.96
CA PHE A 14 -6.41 9.03 -1.27
C PHE A 14 -5.14 8.18 -1.10
N ALA A 15 -3.99 8.67 -1.59
CA ALA A 15 -2.70 8.00 -1.42
C ALA A 15 -2.34 7.84 0.06
N GLU A 16 -2.59 8.84 0.87
CA GLU A 16 -2.37 8.77 2.32
C GLU A 16 -3.23 7.69 2.97
N ARG A 17 -4.50 7.58 2.58
CA ARG A 17 -5.38 6.53 3.10
C ARG A 17 -4.92 5.14 2.70
N ILE A 18 -4.44 4.96 1.46
CA ILE A 18 -3.88 3.69 1.00
C ILE A 18 -2.61 3.37 1.79
N LEU A 19 -1.74 4.35 2.00
CA LEU A 19 -0.51 4.15 2.76
C LEU A 19 -0.81 3.75 4.20
N THR A 20 -1.76 4.43 4.86
CA THR A 20 -2.19 4.09 6.22
C THR A 20 -2.74 2.67 6.28
N ALA A 21 -3.61 2.30 5.34
CA ALA A 21 -4.16 0.95 5.25
C ALA A 21 -3.06 -0.10 5.03
N SER A 22 -2.07 0.22 4.20
CA SER A 22 -0.91 -0.63 3.95
C SER A 22 -0.08 -0.85 5.22
N GLN A 23 0.15 0.21 6.00
CA GLN A 23 0.88 0.14 7.26
C GLN A 23 0.12 -0.70 8.29
N GLU A 24 -1.18 -0.50 8.42
CA GLU A 24 -2.03 -1.30 9.32
C GLU A 24 -2.04 -2.78 8.90
N PHE A 25 -2.09 -3.04 7.60
CA PHE A 25 -2.02 -4.39 7.05
C PHE A 25 -0.67 -5.04 7.37
N GLY A 26 0.43 -4.30 7.20
CA GLY A 26 1.78 -4.77 7.55
C GLY A 26 1.91 -5.11 9.03
N GLU A 27 1.36 -4.29 9.92
CA GLU A 27 1.32 -4.56 11.35
C GLU A 27 0.52 -5.83 11.65
N SER A 28 -0.61 -6.01 10.98
CA SER A 28 -1.44 -7.21 11.12
C SER A 28 -0.69 -8.47 10.70
N ILE A 29 0.11 -8.40 9.63
CA ILE A 29 0.96 -9.50 9.17
C ILE A 29 1.98 -9.86 10.27
N LEU A 30 2.64 -8.86 10.84
CA LEU A 30 3.63 -9.08 11.91
C LEU A 30 2.99 -9.73 13.13
N LEU A 31 1.81 -9.27 13.54
CA LEU A 31 1.07 -9.86 14.67
C LEU A 31 0.66 -11.31 14.35
N ALA A 32 0.24 -11.58 13.13
CA ALA A 32 -0.11 -12.93 12.71
C ALA A 32 1.10 -13.86 12.73
N GLN A 33 2.29 -13.37 12.37
CA GLN A 33 3.53 -14.15 12.41
C GLN A 33 3.89 -14.60 13.83
N GLU A 34 3.51 -13.84 14.85
CA GLU A 34 3.70 -14.23 16.25
C GLU A 34 2.80 -15.40 16.65
N GLN A 35 1.64 -15.54 16.01
CA GLN A 35 0.63 -16.55 16.31
C GLN A 35 0.80 -17.83 15.47
N PHE A 36 1.39 -17.73 14.29
CA PHE A 36 1.49 -18.82 13.33
C PHE A 36 2.94 -19.04 12.87
N PRO A 37 3.33 -20.29 12.58
CA PRO A 37 2.51 -21.48 12.78
C PRO A 37 2.33 -21.78 14.28
N ALA A 38 1.24 -22.46 14.62
CA ALA A 38 1.04 -22.94 15.97
C ALA A 38 2.17 -23.93 16.33
N PRO A 39 2.59 -23.98 17.61
CA PRO A 39 3.67 -24.88 18.00
C PRO A 39 3.28 -26.34 17.78
N LEU A 40 4.27 -27.17 17.46
CA LEU A 40 4.05 -28.60 17.19
C LEU A 40 3.31 -29.28 18.35
N ALA A 41 3.62 -28.90 19.58
CA ALA A 41 2.98 -29.46 20.77
C ALA A 41 1.45 -29.27 20.79
N ALA A 42 0.94 -28.24 20.11
CA ALA A 42 -0.51 -28.00 20.02
C ALA A 42 -1.24 -29.06 19.20
N PHE A 43 -0.54 -29.80 18.35
CA PHE A 43 -1.10 -30.83 17.50
C PHE A 43 -1.05 -32.23 18.11
N GLY A 44 -0.36 -32.38 19.24
CA GLY A 44 -0.14 -33.67 19.87
C GLY A 44 1.14 -34.37 19.40
N ASP A 45 1.31 -35.62 19.76
CA ASP A 45 2.52 -36.39 19.50
C ASP A 45 2.30 -37.62 18.63
N THR A 46 1.22 -37.65 17.84
CA THR A 46 0.94 -38.71 16.90
C THR A 46 1.60 -38.44 15.53
N PRO A 47 1.80 -39.45 14.67
CA PRO A 47 2.29 -39.21 13.30
C PRO A 47 1.38 -38.27 12.50
N THR A 48 0.06 -38.36 12.69
CA THR A 48 -0.91 -37.46 12.05
C THR A 48 -0.71 -36.02 12.50
N ALA A 49 -0.36 -35.81 13.78
CA ALA A 49 -0.07 -34.47 14.30
C ALA A 49 1.13 -33.83 13.59
N THR A 50 2.18 -34.59 13.30
CA THR A 50 3.35 -34.10 12.57
C THR A 50 2.98 -33.69 11.16
N LEU A 51 2.14 -34.47 10.47
CA LEU A 51 1.65 -34.11 9.14
C LEU A 51 0.77 -32.85 9.18
N ALA A 52 -0.11 -32.75 10.15
CA ALA A 52 -0.97 -31.59 10.33
C ALA A 52 -0.15 -30.32 10.61
N TYR A 53 0.87 -30.42 11.45
CA TYR A 53 1.78 -29.31 11.72
C TYR A 53 2.50 -28.85 10.45
N GLY A 54 3.03 -29.80 9.66
CA GLY A 54 3.71 -29.47 8.41
C GLY A 54 2.78 -28.80 7.41
N ALA A 55 1.53 -29.28 7.29
CA ALA A 55 0.53 -28.67 6.44
C ALA A 55 0.18 -27.25 6.89
N CYS A 56 0.02 -27.05 8.20
CA CYS A 56 -0.23 -25.73 8.78
C CYS A 56 0.93 -24.76 8.53
N GLN A 57 2.15 -25.25 8.68
CA GLN A 57 3.36 -24.45 8.42
C GLN A 57 3.43 -24.01 6.95
N SER A 58 3.20 -24.95 6.03
CA SER A 58 3.20 -24.64 4.59
C SER A 58 2.10 -23.64 4.21
N ALA A 59 0.91 -23.82 4.77
CA ALA A 59 -0.20 -22.88 4.54
C ALA A 59 0.11 -21.50 5.09
N THR A 60 0.73 -21.41 6.27
CA THR A 60 1.14 -20.16 6.88
C THR A 60 2.17 -19.43 6.00
N GLU A 61 3.16 -20.13 5.49
CA GLU A 61 4.18 -19.57 4.60
C GLU A 61 3.53 -19.03 3.32
N ALA A 62 2.60 -19.76 2.72
CA ALA A 62 1.90 -19.33 1.52
C ALA A 62 1.08 -18.06 1.77
N VAL A 63 0.36 -18.02 2.89
CA VAL A 63 -0.44 -16.84 3.27
C VAL A 63 0.47 -15.63 3.53
N MET A 64 1.57 -15.82 4.23
CA MET A 64 2.50 -14.72 4.53
C MET A 64 3.18 -14.20 3.27
N THR A 65 3.51 -15.07 2.33
CA THR A 65 4.08 -14.66 1.03
C THR A 65 3.06 -13.83 0.26
N ALA A 66 1.81 -14.29 0.17
CA ALA A 66 0.75 -13.57 -0.52
C ALA A 66 0.44 -12.22 0.15
N ALA A 67 0.38 -12.20 1.47
CA ALA A 67 0.13 -10.97 2.23
C ALA A 67 1.27 -9.96 2.04
N GLY A 68 2.52 -10.40 2.05
CA GLY A 68 3.67 -9.55 1.79
C GLY A 68 3.65 -8.96 0.38
N ALA A 69 3.28 -9.75 -0.61
CA ALA A 69 3.13 -9.28 -1.99
C ALA A 69 2.02 -8.22 -2.10
N LEU A 70 0.89 -8.44 -1.45
CA LEU A 70 -0.21 -7.47 -1.44
C LEU A 70 0.21 -6.16 -0.75
N HIS A 71 0.91 -6.25 0.37
CA HIS A 71 1.46 -5.09 1.08
C HIS A 71 2.37 -4.26 0.17
N ALA A 72 3.26 -4.92 -0.57
CA ALA A 72 4.18 -4.24 -1.50
C ALA A 72 3.41 -3.55 -2.64
N VAL A 73 2.35 -4.17 -3.16
CA VAL A 73 1.49 -3.57 -4.19
C VAL A 73 0.80 -2.33 -3.64
N LEU A 74 0.25 -2.38 -2.44
CA LEU A 74 -0.42 -1.23 -1.82
C LEU A 74 0.55 -0.07 -1.60
N GLU A 75 1.75 -0.33 -1.11
CA GLU A 75 2.77 0.72 -0.96
C GLU A 75 3.16 1.32 -2.30
N GLY A 76 3.38 0.48 -3.31
CA GLY A 76 3.72 0.93 -4.65
C GLY A 76 2.61 1.77 -5.27
N ASP A 77 1.35 1.42 -5.06
CA ASP A 77 0.21 2.19 -5.54
C ASP A 77 0.10 3.53 -4.85
N ALA A 78 0.34 3.58 -3.53
CA ALA A 78 0.37 4.84 -2.79
C ALA A 78 1.46 5.76 -3.32
N ASP A 79 2.66 5.23 -3.55
CA ASP A 79 3.77 6.00 -4.11
C ASP A 79 3.43 6.56 -5.49
N ARG A 80 2.82 5.74 -6.36
CA ARG A 80 2.39 6.18 -7.69
C ARG A 80 1.34 7.28 -7.61
N LEU A 81 0.40 7.18 -6.68
CA LEU A 81 -0.62 8.21 -6.48
C LEU A 81 -0.01 9.52 -5.97
N TYR A 82 0.96 9.46 -5.07
CA TYR A 82 1.70 10.64 -4.63
C TYR A 82 2.44 11.29 -5.79
N LEU A 83 3.06 10.51 -6.68
CA LEU A 83 3.72 11.04 -7.87
C LEU A 83 2.73 11.73 -8.80
N VAL A 84 1.53 11.15 -9.00
CA VAL A 84 0.49 11.79 -9.81
C VAL A 84 0.05 13.10 -9.17
N ALA A 85 -0.19 13.13 -7.88
CA ALA A 85 -0.58 14.35 -7.16
C ALA A 85 0.50 15.42 -7.26
N PHE A 86 1.76 15.05 -7.06
CA PHE A 86 2.89 15.97 -7.17
C PHE A 86 3.02 16.52 -8.58
N SER A 87 2.94 15.66 -9.59
CA SER A 87 3.04 16.08 -10.99
C SER A 87 1.89 17.01 -11.39
N SER A 88 0.67 16.72 -10.94
CA SER A 88 -0.49 17.58 -11.21
C SER A 88 -0.36 18.92 -10.53
N GLN A 89 0.11 18.97 -9.29
CA GLN A 89 0.33 20.20 -8.57
C GLN A 89 1.45 21.03 -9.23
N GLN A 90 2.53 20.40 -9.64
CA GLN A 90 3.63 21.07 -10.32
C GLN A 90 3.17 21.66 -11.65
N THR A 91 2.34 20.93 -12.40
CA THR A 91 1.77 21.44 -13.65
C THR A 91 0.89 22.66 -13.39
N ASP A 92 0.05 22.62 -12.36
CA ASP A 92 -0.78 23.76 -11.97
C ASP A 92 0.07 24.96 -11.55
N ASP A 93 1.12 24.74 -10.78
CA ASP A 93 2.04 25.78 -10.34
C ASP A 93 2.79 26.40 -11.53
N ASP A 94 3.24 25.57 -12.48
CA ASP A 94 3.91 26.02 -13.69
C ASP A 94 2.96 26.86 -14.56
N ALA A 95 1.72 26.41 -14.71
CA ALA A 95 0.70 27.15 -15.46
C ALA A 95 0.39 28.47 -14.76
N GLY A 96 0.26 28.47 -13.44
CA GLY A 96 0.04 29.68 -12.66
C GLY A 96 1.20 30.65 -12.78
N GLY A 97 2.43 30.16 -12.71
CA GLY A 97 3.64 30.97 -12.89
C GLY A 97 3.71 31.59 -14.28
N LEU A 98 3.38 30.81 -15.32
CA LEU A 98 3.34 31.29 -16.69
C LEU A 98 2.30 32.39 -16.86
N MET A 99 1.10 32.19 -16.33
CA MET A 99 0.03 33.18 -16.37
C MET A 99 0.42 34.46 -15.63
N GLY A 100 1.02 34.32 -14.45
CA GLY A 100 1.51 35.45 -13.68
C GLY A 100 2.58 36.26 -14.42
N GLY A 101 3.47 35.55 -15.12
CA GLY A 101 4.49 36.18 -15.96
C GLY A 101 3.88 36.94 -17.14
N LEU A 102 2.89 36.36 -17.80
CA LEU A 102 2.18 37.02 -18.90
C LEU A 102 1.42 38.25 -18.43
N LEU A 103 0.70 38.16 -17.32
CA LEU A 103 -0.03 39.28 -16.76
C LEU A 103 0.92 40.38 -16.24
N GLY A 104 2.02 40.02 -15.64
CA GLY A 104 3.05 40.96 -15.21
C GLY A 104 3.70 41.69 -16.37
N GLY A 105 3.86 41.04 -17.51
CA GLY A 105 4.40 41.64 -18.73
C GLY A 105 3.48 42.69 -19.38
N LEU A 106 2.19 42.64 -19.05
CA LEU A 106 1.20 43.58 -19.58
C LEU A 106 1.06 44.85 -18.77
N THR A 107 1.63 44.89 -17.61
CA THR A 107 1.65 46.09 -16.76
C THR A 107 3.00 46.76 -16.80
#